data_1f2c63d70a31f591401db531764e6778
#
_entry.id   1f2c63d70a31f591401db531764e6778
#
_cell.length_a   1.000
_cell.length_b   1.000
_cell.length_c   1.000
_cell.angle_alpha   90.00
_cell.angle_beta   90.00
_cell.angle_gamma   90.00
#
_symmetry.space_group_name_H-M   'P 1'
#
loop_
_entity.id
_entity.type
_entity.pdbx_description
1 polymer ?
#
loop_
_entity_poly.entity_id
_entity_poly.type
_entity_poly.pdbx_seq_one_letter_code
_entity_poly.pdbx_strand_id
1 'polypeptide(L)'
;GFEAVIRDSFNLLPARILRPVAYQPKSAVNFSTASGSALTLLDMTGGNASRYGVPTDVIRFSNHTSGQFFSEFVYNTMKDVDGLLYSSRFTEALCVAVYDRTIPKLVSPGSPMYLTRRILAPVMAPWNVQVL
;
A
#
# COMPACT_ATOMS: atom_id res chain seq x y z
N GLY A 1 -3.43 -2.00 1.95
CA GLY A 1 -4.67 -2.03 2.58
C GLY A 1 -5.26 -0.70 3.02
N PHE A 2 -5.11 -0.34 4.29
CA PHE A 2 -5.77 0.86 4.85
C PHE A 2 -5.30 2.15 4.23
N GLU A 3 -4.04 2.25 3.85
CA GLU A 3 -3.50 3.43 3.19
C GLU A 3 -4.31 3.83 1.94
N ALA A 4 -4.74 2.86 1.15
CA ALA A 4 -5.56 3.12 -0.03
C ALA A 4 -6.94 3.71 0.30
N VAL A 5 -7.44 3.48 1.52
CA VAL A 5 -8.75 4.00 1.98
C VAL A 5 -8.62 5.39 2.58
N ILE A 6 -7.53 5.65 3.31
CA ILE A 6 -7.34 6.90 4.06
C ILE A 6 -6.54 7.96 3.32
N ARG A 7 -5.87 7.60 2.24
CA ARG A 7 -4.94 8.46 1.51
C ARG A 7 -5.49 9.87 1.24
N ASP A 8 -6.71 9.95 0.75
CA ASP A 8 -7.31 11.21 0.35
C ASP A 8 -7.93 11.97 1.54
N SER A 9 -8.22 11.25 2.63
CA SER A 9 -8.88 11.81 3.81
C SER A 9 -7.88 12.35 4.86
N PHE A 10 -6.59 11.97 4.76
CA PHE A 10 -5.58 12.33 5.76
C PHE A 10 -4.90 13.69 5.51
N ASN A 11 -5.06 14.25 4.32
CA ASN A 11 -4.17 15.30 3.88
C ASN A 11 -4.48 16.70 4.41
N LEU A 12 -5.63 16.99 5.01
CA LEU A 12 -6.02 18.39 5.09
C LEU A 12 -6.77 18.86 6.36
N LEU A 13 -7.11 18.01 7.34
CA LEU A 13 -7.97 18.49 8.43
C LEU A 13 -7.55 17.99 9.83
N PRO A 14 -7.72 18.83 10.87
CA PRO A 14 -7.51 18.41 12.25
C PRO A 14 -8.50 17.31 12.71
N ALA A 15 -9.66 17.19 12.07
CA ALA A 15 -10.59 16.09 12.27
C ALA A 15 -10.46 15.06 11.15
N ARG A 16 -9.86 13.94 11.47
CA ARG A 16 -9.69 12.81 10.55
C ARG A 16 -10.98 12.02 10.48
N ILE A 17 -11.83 12.35 9.51
CA ILE A 17 -13.13 11.71 9.32
C ILE A 17 -13.11 10.87 8.05
N LEU A 18 -13.41 9.58 8.18
CA LEU A 18 -13.61 8.68 7.07
C LEU A 18 -15.11 8.49 6.79
N ARG A 19 -15.57 9.01 5.68
CA ARG A 19 -16.99 8.97 5.28
C ARG A 19 -17.32 7.69 4.51
N PRO A 20 -18.57 7.22 4.53
CA PRO A 20 -19.02 6.02 3.83
C PRO A 20 -18.64 5.98 2.35
N VAL A 21 -18.75 7.09 1.64
CA VAL A 21 -18.39 7.21 0.22
C VAL A 21 -16.92 6.81 -0.06
N ALA A 22 -16.04 6.95 0.91
CA ALA A 22 -14.61 6.64 0.75
C ALA A 22 -14.30 5.13 0.88
N TYR A 23 -15.11 4.37 1.60
CA TYR A 23 -14.81 2.96 1.88
C TYR A 23 -15.88 1.96 1.40
N GLN A 24 -17.15 2.34 1.36
CA GLN A 24 -18.23 1.41 0.94
C GLN A 24 -18.04 0.80 -0.46
N PRO A 25 -17.52 1.53 -1.47
CA PRO A 25 -17.27 0.94 -2.78
C PRO A 25 -16.01 0.05 -2.82
N LYS A 26 -15.31 -0.11 -1.70
CA LYS A 26 -14.04 -0.83 -1.63
C LYS A 26 -14.20 -2.16 -0.89
N SER A 27 -13.37 -3.12 -1.27
CA SER A 27 -13.23 -4.40 -0.59
C SER A 27 -11.79 -4.69 -0.25
N ALA A 28 -11.58 -5.52 0.75
CA ALA A 28 -10.27 -6.08 1.08
C ALA A 28 -10.22 -7.55 0.65
N VAL A 29 -9.08 -7.96 0.13
CA VAL A 29 -8.80 -9.34 -0.25
C VAL A 29 -7.46 -9.74 0.34
N ASN A 30 -7.40 -10.95 0.87
CA ASN A 30 -6.15 -11.55 1.29
C ASN A 30 -5.52 -12.29 0.11
N PHE A 31 -4.21 -12.09 -0.06
CA PHE A 31 -3.41 -12.84 -1.02
C PHE A 31 -2.31 -13.59 -0.28
N SER A 32 -1.96 -14.74 -0.78
CA SER A 32 -0.76 -15.48 -0.42
C SER A 32 0.01 -15.88 -1.68
N THR A 33 1.25 -16.29 -1.51
CA THR A 33 1.99 -16.89 -2.63
C THR A 33 1.46 -18.28 -2.91
N ALA A 34 1.38 -18.64 -4.18
CA ALA A 34 1.10 -19.99 -4.61
C ALA A 34 2.16 -20.97 -4.05
N SER A 35 1.78 -22.22 -3.83
CA SER A 35 2.71 -23.25 -3.31
C SER A 35 3.97 -23.32 -4.14
N GLY A 36 5.13 -23.28 -3.48
CA GLY A 36 6.44 -23.28 -4.13
C GLY A 36 6.86 -21.95 -4.77
N SER A 37 6.02 -20.90 -4.66
CA SER A 37 6.35 -19.56 -5.18
C SER A 37 6.85 -18.64 -4.07
N ALA A 38 7.78 -17.75 -4.44
CA ALA A 38 8.25 -16.66 -3.57
C ALA A 38 8.23 -15.36 -4.36
N LEU A 39 8.07 -14.23 -3.65
CA LEU A 39 8.19 -12.90 -4.22
C LEU A 39 9.59 -12.33 -3.97
N THR A 40 10.19 -11.81 -5.01
CA THR A 40 11.42 -11.02 -4.92
C THR A 40 11.03 -9.55 -4.88
N LEU A 41 11.19 -8.91 -3.73
CA LEU A 41 10.80 -7.51 -3.53
C LEU A 41 12.04 -6.63 -3.40
N LEU A 42 12.02 -5.48 -4.07
CA LEU A 42 13.02 -4.43 -3.85
C LEU A 42 12.70 -3.72 -2.54
N ASP A 43 13.60 -3.85 -1.57
CA ASP A 43 13.42 -3.24 -0.24
C ASP A 43 13.75 -1.75 -0.26
N MET A 44 12.72 -0.93 -0.12
CA MET A 44 12.77 0.53 -0.04
C MET A 44 12.53 1.05 1.38
N THR A 45 12.58 0.18 2.39
CA THR A 45 12.38 0.58 3.79
C THR A 45 13.61 1.27 4.37
N GLY A 46 13.38 2.08 5.41
CA GLY A 46 14.45 2.78 6.12
C GLY A 46 15.32 3.63 5.18
N GLY A 47 16.65 3.45 5.25
CA GLY A 47 17.61 4.15 4.40
C GLY A 47 17.91 3.46 3.05
N ASN A 48 17.26 2.35 2.73
CA ASN A 48 17.57 1.58 1.52
C ASN A 48 17.24 2.36 0.24
N ALA A 49 16.20 3.18 0.26
CA ALA A 49 15.86 4.04 -0.87
C ALA A 49 17.03 4.92 -1.33
N SER A 50 17.75 5.51 -0.37
CA SER A 50 18.90 6.36 -0.67
C SER A 50 20.05 5.61 -1.34
N ARG A 51 20.18 4.29 -1.09
CA ARG A 51 21.18 3.43 -1.76
C ARG A 51 20.91 3.27 -3.26
N TYR A 52 19.66 3.40 -3.66
CA TYR A 52 19.23 3.39 -5.06
C TYR A 52 19.16 4.78 -5.68
N GLY A 53 19.70 5.80 -4.98
CA GLY A 53 19.67 7.19 -5.44
C GLY A 53 18.27 7.83 -5.39
N VAL A 54 17.34 7.20 -4.67
CA VAL A 54 15.98 7.73 -4.49
C VAL A 54 15.94 8.50 -3.17
N PRO A 55 15.69 9.81 -3.19
CA PRO A 55 15.48 10.56 -1.96
C PRO A 55 14.35 9.95 -1.13
N THR A 56 14.54 9.86 0.18
CA THR A 56 13.54 9.24 1.09
C THR A 56 12.21 9.95 1.08
N ASP A 57 12.19 11.22 0.72
CA ASP A 57 11.00 12.01 0.52
C ASP A 57 10.20 11.58 -0.74
N VAL A 58 10.83 11.07 -1.78
CA VAL A 58 10.12 10.55 -2.97
C VAL A 58 9.18 9.40 -2.62
N ILE A 59 9.56 8.58 -1.65
CA ILE A 59 8.74 7.44 -1.18
C ILE A 59 7.63 7.92 -0.24
N ARG A 60 7.86 9.01 0.48
CA ARG A 60 6.96 9.54 1.52
C ARG A 60 6.08 10.70 1.07
N PHE A 61 6.33 11.29 -0.10
CA PHE A 61 5.61 12.48 -0.56
C PHE A 61 4.18 12.18 -1.04
N SER A 62 3.33 13.21 -0.94
CA SER A 62 1.99 13.22 -1.50
C SER A 62 1.98 13.28 -3.04
N ASN A 63 3.06 13.73 -3.66
CA ASN A 63 3.21 13.72 -5.11
C ASN A 63 3.64 12.33 -5.58
N HIS A 64 2.69 11.57 -6.10
CA HIS A 64 2.91 10.20 -6.56
C HIS A 64 3.74 10.09 -7.84
N THR A 65 3.94 11.18 -8.57
CA THR A 65 4.61 11.18 -9.88
C THR A 65 6.02 10.62 -9.79
N SER A 66 6.82 11.11 -8.83
CA SER A 66 8.20 10.63 -8.66
C SER A 66 8.27 9.16 -8.23
N GLY A 67 7.34 8.72 -7.36
CA GLY A 67 7.22 7.31 -6.98
C GLY A 67 6.81 6.42 -8.15
N GLN A 68 5.91 6.90 -9.01
CA GLN A 68 5.49 6.20 -10.22
C GLN A 68 6.64 6.06 -11.21
N PHE A 69 7.39 7.13 -11.49
CA PHE A 69 8.57 7.06 -12.36
C PHE A 69 9.62 6.07 -11.86
N PHE A 70 9.89 6.07 -10.55
CA PHE A 70 10.81 5.10 -9.97
C PHE A 70 10.29 3.67 -10.11
N SER A 71 9.01 3.46 -9.81
CA SER A 71 8.38 2.14 -9.94
C SER A 71 8.41 1.64 -11.40
N GLU A 72 8.15 2.51 -12.35
CA GLU A 72 8.24 2.22 -13.78
C GLU A 72 9.68 1.90 -14.20
N PHE A 73 10.66 2.63 -13.71
CA PHE A 73 12.07 2.34 -13.95
C PHE A 73 12.42 0.92 -13.44
N VAL A 74 12.06 0.57 -12.22
CA VAL A 74 12.29 -0.78 -11.65
C VAL A 74 11.56 -1.83 -12.48
N TYR A 75 10.31 -1.58 -12.83
CA TYR A 75 9.51 -2.50 -13.66
C TYR A 75 10.18 -2.80 -15.01
N ASN A 76 10.75 -1.78 -15.63
CA ASN A 76 11.36 -1.90 -16.95
C ASN A 76 12.77 -2.48 -16.92
N THR A 77 13.55 -2.21 -15.87
CA THR A 77 14.98 -2.58 -15.80
C THR A 77 15.26 -3.82 -14.97
N MET A 78 14.47 -4.08 -13.91
CA MET A 78 14.67 -5.20 -12.99
C MET A 78 13.58 -6.26 -13.18
N LYS A 79 13.73 -7.09 -14.21
CA LYS A 79 12.69 -8.07 -14.59
C LYS A 79 12.48 -9.18 -13.56
N ASP A 80 13.47 -9.46 -12.72
CA ASP A 80 13.39 -10.46 -11.65
C ASP A 80 12.73 -9.94 -10.36
N VAL A 81 12.43 -8.63 -10.28
CA VAL A 81 11.77 -8.03 -9.14
C VAL A 81 10.25 -8.07 -9.34
N ASP A 82 9.56 -8.67 -8.38
CA ASP A 82 8.11 -8.84 -8.38
C ASP A 82 7.35 -7.62 -7.88
N GLY A 83 8.04 -6.72 -7.17
CA GLY A 83 7.43 -5.53 -6.60
C GLY A 83 8.34 -4.78 -5.64
N LEU A 84 7.76 -3.82 -4.95
CA LEU A 84 8.45 -2.95 -4.00
C LEU A 84 7.94 -3.21 -2.59
N LEU A 85 8.84 -3.30 -1.62
CA LEU A 85 8.55 -3.28 -0.19
C LEU A 85 8.88 -1.90 0.37
N TYR A 86 7.93 -1.24 1.00
CA TYR A 86 8.10 0.10 1.56
C TYR A 86 7.32 0.29 2.85
N SER A 87 7.63 1.33 3.61
CA SER A 87 6.88 1.70 4.80
C SER A 87 5.78 2.70 4.46
N SER A 88 4.58 2.47 4.99
CA SER A 88 3.49 3.43 4.90
C SER A 88 3.89 4.75 5.55
N ARG A 89 3.65 5.85 4.85
CA ARG A 89 3.88 7.20 5.41
C ARG A 89 2.91 7.56 6.55
N PHE A 90 1.80 6.84 6.68
CA PHE A 90 0.77 7.12 7.68
C PHE A 90 0.90 6.28 8.94
N THR A 91 1.30 5.03 8.78
CA THR A 91 1.26 4.04 9.88
C THR A 91 2.62 3.40 10.15
N GLU A 92 3.61 3.69 9.32
CA GLU A 92 4.92 3.03 9.31
C GLU A 92 4.86 1.51 9.07
N ALA A 93 3.66 0.96 8.91
CA ALA A 93 3.47 -0.44 8.58
C ALA A 93 4.09 -0.77 7.21
N LEU A 94 4.55 -1.99 7.07
CA LEU A 94 5.08 -2.48 5.80
C LEU A 94 3.97 -2.60 4.77
N CYS A 95 4.25 -2.07 3.59
CA CYS A 95 3.41 -2.13 2.40
C CYS A 95 4.17 -2.79 1.25
N VAL A 96 3.44 -3.50 0.43
CA VAL A 96 3.98 -4.11 -0.79
C VAL A 96 3.18 -3.61 -1.99
N ALA A 97 3.88 -3.13 -3.00
CA ALA A 97 3.32 -2.86 -4.32
C ALA A 97 3.83 -3.94 -5.27
N VAL A 98 2.95 -4.81 -5.75
CA VAL A 98 3.30 -5.89 -6.66
C VAL A 98 3.04 -5.50 -8.10
N TYR A 99 3.90 -5.96 -9.01
CA TYR A 99 3.74 -5.79 -10.45
C TYR A 99 2.77 -6.84 -11.03
N ASP A 100 2.16 -6.54 -12.16
CA ASP A 100 1.21 -7.41 -12.85
C ASP A 100 1.82 -8.78 -13.22
N ARG A 101 3.11 -8.82 -13.57
CA ARG A 101 3.85 -10.08 -13.84
C ARG A 101 3.91 -11.02 -12.63
N THR A 102 3.56 -10.53 -11.44
CA THR A 102 3.52 -11.30 -10.20
C THR A 102 2.20 -12.06 -10.01
N ILE A 103 1.14 -11.66 -10.72
CA ILE A 103 -0.20 -12.25 -10.59
C ILE A 103 -0.19 -13.79 -10.62
N PRO A 104 0.57 -14.47 -11.51
CA PRO A 104 0.62 -15.93 -11.52
C PRO A 104 1.22 -16.57 -10.27
N LYS A 105 1.97 -15.81 -9.47
CA LYS A 105 2.57 -16.25 -8.21
C LYS A 105 1.64 -16.07 -7.00
N LEU A 106 0.49 -15.43 -7.18
CA LEU A 106 -0.44 -15.06 -6.12
C LEU A 106 -1.71 -15.89 -6.20
N VAL A 107 -2.21 -16.26 -5.03
CA VAL A 107 -3.53 -16.89 -4.87
C VAL A 107 -4.34 -16.13 -3.83
N SER A 108 -5.64 -16.04 -4.05
CA SER A 108 -6.58 -15.48 -3.10
C SER A 108 -7.45 -16.63 -2.56
N PRO A 109 -7.23 -17.04 -1.30
CA PRO A 109 -7.96 -18.19 -0.74
C PRO A 109 -9.40 -17.88 -0.35
N GLY A 110 -9.83 -16.63 -0.44
CA GLY A 110 -11.13 -16.19 0.06
C GLY A 110 -11.86 -15.19 -0.82
N SER A 111 -13.14 -14.99 -0.52
CA SER A 111 -13.95 -13.96 -1.15
C SER A 111 -13.57 -12.57 -0.67
N PRO A 112 -13.75 -11.53 -1.49
CA PRO A 112 -13.57 -10.16 -1.07
C PRO A 112 -14.46 -9.81 0.13
N MET A 113 -13.87 -9.15 1.12
CA MET A 113 -14.57 -8.64 2.29
C MET A 113 -14.93 -7.17 2.06
N TYR A 114 -16.20 -6.86 2.02
CA TYR A 114 -16.64 -5.46 1.90
C TYR A 114 -16.26 -4.66 3.14
N LEU A 115 -15.73 -3.47 2.92
CA LEU A 115 -15.37 -2.58 4.01
C LEU A 115 -16.62 -1.96 4.62
N THR A 116 -16.77 -2.12 5.93
CA THR A 116 -17.87 -1.55 6.71
C THR A 116 -17.33 -0.73 7.86
N ARG A 117 -18.16 0.15 8.41
CA ARG A 117 -17.82 0.89 9.64
C ARG A 117 -17.38 -0.05 10.76
N ARG A 118 -18.10 -1.18 10.94
CA ARG A 118 -17.80 -2.17 11.99
C ARG A 118 -16.38 -2.73 11.90
N ILE A 119 -15.91 -2.93 10.67
CA ILE A 119 -14.55 -3.44 10.41
C ILE A 119 -13.52 -2.33 10.58
N LEU A 120 -13.81 -1.15 10.05
CA LEU A 120 -12.83 -0.06 9.97
C LEU A 120 -12.67 0.70 11.28
N ALA A 121 -13.74 0.93 12.04
CA ALA A 121 -13.69 1.76 13.25
C ALA A 121 -12.64 1.29 14.27
N PRO A 122 -12.57 0.01 14.66
CA PRO A 122 -11.55 -0.43 15.61
C PRO A 122 -10.12 -0.34 15.05
N VAL A 123 -9.96 -0.52 13.74
CA VAL A 123 -8.65 -0.47 13.08
C VAL A 123 -8.16 0.98 12.94
N MET A 124 -9.07 1.92 12.74
CA MET A 124 -8.75 3.35 12.54
C MET A 124 -8.63 4.13 13.85
N ALA A 125 -9.18 3.62 14.95
CA ALA A 125 -9.15 4.28 16.26
C ALA A 125 -7.73 4.66 16.74
N PRO A 126 -6.69 3.81 16.61
CA PRO A 126 -5.34 4.15 17.05
C PRO A 126 -4.75 5.38 16.34
N TRP A 127 -5.24 5.70 15.15
CA TRP A 127 -4.80 6.89 14.38
C TRP A 127 -5.74 8.08 14.52
N ASN A 128 -6.65 8.04 15.51
CA ASN A 128 -7.62 9.10 15.76
C ASN A 128 -8.47 9.45 14.53
N VAL A 129 -8.88 8.39 13.78
CA VAL A 129 -9.78 8.52 12.63
C VAL A 129 -11.18 8.09 13.03
N GLN A 130 -12.11 9.00 12.89
CA GLN A 130 -13.54 8.72 13.10
C GLN A 130 -14.13 8.12 11.82
N VAL A 131 -14.67 6.91 11.90
CA VAL A 131 -15.38 6.25 10.79
C VAL A 131 -16.88 6.50 10.98
N LEU A 132 -17.48 7.20 10.03
CA LEU A 132 -18.92 7.47 10.03
C LEU A 132 -19.72 6.31 9.45
#